data_63b7be1a8ab307e5f66abc912ecb08bd
#
_entry.id   63b7be1a8ab307e5f66abc912ecb08bd
#
_cell.length_a   1.000
_cell.length_b   1.000
_cell.length_c   1.000
_cell.angle_alpha   90.00
_cell.angle_beta   90.00
_cell.angle_gamma   90.00
#
_symmetry.space_group_name_H-M   'P 1'
#
loop_
_entity.id
_entity.type
_entity.pdbx_description
1 polymer ?
#
loop_
_entity_poly.entity_id
_entity_poly.type
_entity_poly.pdbx_seq_one_letter_code
_entity_poly.pdbx_strand_id
1 'polypeptide(L)'
;MVNTTLRDAFDRWKGALIDQDKQTTKAARHRAHARVTSMEDLIAETPADDIEGVGIKLALYVYMSGVDPETADSAVEQVLSAYKDCVRVLGRDPLAEVKSLMPACQQSM
;
A
#
# COMPACT_ATOMS: atom_id res chain seq x y z
N MET A 1 -12.16 11.36 20.94
CA MET A 1 -11.69 11.70 19.60
C MET A 1 -10.88 10.55 19.03
N VAL A 2 -11.21 10.19 17.85
CA VAL A 2 -10.48 9.11 17.19
C VAL A 2 -9.48 9.71 16.21
N ASN A 3 -8.23 9.47 16.45
CA ASN A 3 -7.21 9.83 15.49
C ASN A 3 -6.94 8.60 14.65
N THR A 4 -7.40 8.63 13.43
CA THR A 4 -7.04 7.58 12.49
C THR A 4 -5.59 7.80 12.11
N THR A 5 -4.74 6.94 12.59
CA THR A 5 -3.34 7.00 12.23
C THR A 5 -3.15 6.40 10.84
N LEU A 6 -2.04 6.74 10.21
CA LEU A 6 -1.72 6.13 8.93
C LEU A 6 -1.56 4.62 9.07
N ARG A 7 -1.07 4.16 10.22
CA ARG A 7 -0.97 2.71 10.47
C ARG A 7 -2.34 2.06 10.46
N ASP A 8 -3.32 2.65 11.14
CA ASP A 8 -4.68 2.11 11.16
C ASP A 8 -5.30 2.12 9.77
N ALA A 9 -5.13 3.22 9.03
CA ALA A 9 -5.64 3.32 7.67
C ALA A 9 -5.00 2.27 6.76
N PHE A 10 -3.71 2.05 6.93
CA PHE A 10 -2.98 1.05 6.16
C PHE A 10 -3.51 -0.37 6.46
N ASP A 11 -3.75 -0.68 7.73
CA ASP A 11 -4.28 -1.97 8.11
C ASP A 11 -5.67 -2.19 7.54
N ARG A 12 -6.51 -1.17 7.53
CA ARG A 12 -7.84 -1.23 6.93
C ARG A 12 -7.77 -1.42 5.42
N TRP A 13 -6.83 -0.76 4.78
CA TRP A 13 -6.61 -0.90 3.36
C TRP A 13 -6.19 -2.33 3.00
N LYS A 14 -5.29 -2.91 3.79
CA LYS A 14 -4.88 -4.30 3.58
C LYS A 14 -6.07 -5.24 3.72
N GLY A 15 -6.92 -5.01 4.73
CA GLY A 15 -8.14 -5.79 4.91
C GLY A 15 -9.10 -5.67 3.74
N ALA A 16 -9.23 -4.47 3.20
CA ALA A 16 -10.09 -4.24 2.04
C ALA A 16 -9.56 -4.95 0.80
N LEU A 17 -8.23 -4.99 0.62
CA LEU A 17 -7.63 -5.73 -0.49
C LEU A 17 -7.90 -7.23 -0.38
N ILE A 18 -7.76 -7.78 0.82
CA ILE A 18 -8.05 -9.19 1.05
C ILE A 18 -9.51 -9.47 0.73
N ASP A 19 -10.41 -8.62 1.19
CA ASP A 19 -11.84 -8.77 0.96
C ASP A 19 -12.16 -8.71 -0.53
N GLN A 20 -11.55 -7.76 -1.25
CA GLN A 20 -11.75 -7.65 -2.68
C GLN A 20 -11.32 -8.92 -3.41
N ASP A 21 -10.19 -9.48 -3.00
CA ASP A 21 -9.66 -10.67 -3.64
C ASP A 21 -10.56 -11.90 -3.43
N LYS A 22 -11.33 -11.91 -2.35
CA LYS A 22 -12.23 -13.03 -2.03
C LYS A 22 -13.56 -12.97 -2.76
N GLN A 23 -13.92 -11.83 -3.34
CA GLN A 23 -15.21 -11.67 -3.99
C GLN A 23 -15.23 -12.39 -5.33
N THR A 24 -16.34 -13.07 -5.61
CA THR A 24 -16.47 -13.86 -6.83
C THR A 24 -17.45 -13.27 -7.83
N THR A 25 -18.34 -12.38 -7.39
CA THR A 25 -19.28 -11.73 -8.31
C THR A 25 -18.79 -10.37 -8.70
N LYS A 26 -19.19 -9.92 -9.89
CA LYS A 26 -18.81 -8.61 -10.39
C LYS A 26 -19.30 -7.49 -9.47
N ALA A 27 -20.55 -7.58 -9.02
CA ALA A 27 -21.13 -6.56 -8.15
C ALA A 27 -20.40 -6.48 -6.82
N ALA A 28 -20.08 -7.62 -6.21
CA ALA A 28 -19.37 -7.66 -4.94
C ALA A 28 -17.94 -7.13 -5.10
N ARG A 29 -17.28 -7.47 -6.19
CA ARG A 29 -15.94 -6.95 -6.48
C ARG A 29 -15.94 -5.44 -6.65
N HIS A 30 -16.96 -4.93 -7.32
CA HIS A 30 -17.07 -3.49 -7.54
C HIS A 30 -17.21 -2.74 -6.21
N ARG A 31 -18.05 -3.26 -5.30
CA ARG A 31 -18.22 -2.66 -3.97
C ARG A 31 -16.94 -2.74 -3.15
N ALA A 32 -16.27 -3.87 -3.22
CA ALA A 32 -15.01 -4.05 -2.48
C ALA A 32 -13.92 -3.13 -3.02
N HIS A 33 -13.88 -2.94 -4.35
CA HIS A 33 -12.92 -2.03 -4.97
C HIS A 33 -13.17 -0.59 -4.52
N ALA A 34 -14.43 -0.19 -4.43
CA ALA A 34 -14.77 1.15 -3.95
C ALA A 34 -14.25 1.38 -2.53
N ARG A 35 -14.31 0.34 -1.69
CA ARG A 35 -13.78 0.42 -0.32
C ARG A 35 -12.26 0.56 -0.31
N VAL A 36 -11.58 -0.19 -1.18
CA VAL A 36 -10.12 -0.06 -1.33
C VAL A 36 -9.76 1.37 -1.72
N THR A 37 -10.44 1.92 -2.71
CA THR A 37 -10.19 3.29 -3.17
C THR A 37 -10.42 4.30 -2.06
N SER A 38 -11.49 4.12 -1.27
CA SER A 38 -11.76 5.01 -0.14
C SER A 38 -10.62 5.01 0.87
N MET A 39 -10.03 3.84 1.13
CA MET A 39 -8.91 3.75 2.06
C MET A 39 -7.65 4.40 1.48
N GLU A 40 -7.43 4.27 0.18
CA GLU A 40 -6.31 4.93 -0.49
C GLU A 40 -6.43 6.44 -0.39
N ASP A 41 -7.64 6.97 -0.59
CA ASP A 41 -7.89 8.40 -0.44
C ASP A 41 -7.64 8.86 0.99
N LEU A 42 -8.09 8.07 1.96
CA LEU A 42 -7.88 8.39 3.37
C LEU A 42 -6.39 8.47 3.69
N ILE A 43 -5.61 7.52 3.19
CA ILE A 43 -4.16 7.52 3.41
C ILE A 43 -3.52 8.75 2.78
N ALA A 44 -3.95 9.11 1.57
CA ALA A 44 -3.40 10.28 0.88
C ALA A 44 -3.71 11.57 1.62
N GLU A 45 -4.90 11.65 2.23
CA GLU A 45 -5.35 12.87 2.92
C GLU A 45 -4.83 12.98 4.35
N THR A 46 -4.38 11.89 4.94
CA THR A 46 -3.91 11.88 6.31
C THR A 46 -2.44 12.25 6.35
N PRO A 47 -2.06 13.33 7.05
CA PRO A 47 -0.65 13.71 7.13
C PRO A 47 0.18 12.64 7.82
N ALA A 48 1.42 12.48 7.37
CA ALA A 48 2.37 11.59 8.01
C ALA A 48 3.08 12.36 9.13
N ASP A 49 3.00 11.85 10.35
CA ASP A 49 3.62 12.49 11.50
C ASP A 49 4.97 11.84 11.86
N ASP A 50 5.29 10.71 11.26
CA ASP A 50 6.51 9.99 11.57
C ASP A 50 7.01 9.24 10.34
N ILE A 51 8.16 8.59 10.50
CA ILE A 51 8.80 7.87 9.40
C ILE A 51 7.94 6.68 8.95
N GLU A 52 7.20 6.07 9.87
CA GLU A 52 6.30 4.97 9.50
C GLU A 52 5.23 5.45 8.54
N GLY A 53 4.63 6.60 8.82
CA GLY A 53 3.62 7.17 7.94
C GLY A 53 4.16 7.49 6.55
N VAL A 54 5.37 8.05 6.49
CA VAL A 54 6.02 8.33 5.21
C VAL A 54 6.26 7.03 4.46
N GLY A 55 6.74 6.01 5.15
CA GLY A 55 6.99 4.71 4.54
C GLY A 55 5.73 4.07 3.98
N ILE A 56 4.62 4.20 4.70
CA ILE A 56 3.32 3.68 4.25
C ILE A 56 2.89 4.35 2.94
N LYS A 57 3.01 5.67 2.87
CA LYS A 57 2.63 6.40 1.65
C LYS A 57 3.50 6.00 0.47
N LEU A 58 4.80 5.86 0.69
CA LEU A 58 5.71 5.43 -0.35
C LEU A 58 5.42 3.99 -0.79
N ALA A 59 5.10 3.11 0.16
CA ALA A 59 4.76 1.73 -0.15
C ALA A 59 3.52 1.65 -1.04
N LEU A 60 2.51 2.46 -0.72
CA LEU A 60 1.31 2.52 -1.56
C LEU A 60 1.64 3.00 -2.97
N TYR A 61 2.48 4.03 -3.07
CA TYR A 61 2.87 4.53 -4.38
C TYR A 61 3.52 3.43 -5.22
N VAL A 62 4.46 2.70 -4.63
CA VAL A 62 5.16 1.62 -5.34
C VAL A 62 4.18 0.52 -5.74
N TYR A 63 3.31 0.13 -4.81
CA TYR A 63 2.33 -0.93 -5.08
C TYR A 63 1.37 -0.53 -6.19
N MET A 64 0.81 0.67 -6.10
CA MET A 64 -0.21 1.13 -7.04
C MET A 64 0.34 1.42 -8.42
N SER A 65 1.60 1.83 -8.51
CA SER A 65 2.22 2.13 -9.80
C SER A 65 2.62 0.87 -10.57
N GLY A 66 2.66 -0.27 -9.90
CA GLY A 66 3.08 -1.51 -10.53
C GLY A 66 4.54 -1.51 -10.96
N VAL A 67 5.34 -0.67 -10.34
CA VAL A 67 6.74 -0.53 -10.72
C VAL A 67 7.55 -1.76 -10.30
N ASP A 68 8.37 -2.25 -11.23
CA ASP A 68 9.36 -3.26 -10.93
C ASP A 68 10.63 -2.54 -10.49
N PRO A 69 11.09 -2.74 -9.24
CA PRO A 69 12.28 -2.06 -8.74
C PRO A 69 13.54 -2.30 -9.57
N GLU A 70 13.58 -3.41 -10.31
CA GLU A 70 14.76 -3.74 -11.10
C GLU A 70 14.81 -3.03 -12.45
N THR A 71 13.64 -2.56 -12.92
CA THR A 71 13.56 -1.93 -14.25
C THR A 71 13.08 -0.49 -14.18
N ALA A 72 12.95 0.07 -12.98
CA ALA A 72 12.45 1.42 -12.79
C ALA A 72 13.37 2.45 -13.43
N ASP A 73 12.76 3.50 -14.00
CA ASP A 73 13.55 4.61 -14.53
C ASP A 73 14.08 5.48 -13.38
N SER A 74 14.91 6.48 -13.70
CA SER A 74 15.61 7.24 -12.67
C SER A 74 14.66 8.05 -11.78
N ALA A 75 13.52 8.49 -12.28
CA ALA A 75 12.56 9.22 -11.44
C ALA A 75 11.96 8.30 -10.39
N VAL A 76 11.59 7.11 -10.82
CA VAL A 76 11.04 6.11 -9.90
C VAL A 76 12.13 5.61 -8.95
N GLU A 77 13.37 5.52 -9.42
CA GLU A 77 14.49 5.11 -8.58
C GLU A 77 14.66 6.03 -7.37
N GLN A 78 14.38 7.33 -7.52
CA GLN A 78 14.45 8.26 -6.40
C GLN A 78 13.42 7.90 -5.33
N VAL A 79 12.19 7.58 -5.75
CA VAL A 79 11.14 7.17 -4.82
C VAL A 79 11.51 5.85 -4.14
N LEU A 80 12.01 4.89 -4.91
CA LEU A 80 12.42 3.60 -4.36
C LEU A 80 13.57 3.73 -3.38
N SER A 81 14.53 4.61 -3.69
CA SER A 81 15.64 4.88 -2.79
C SER A 81 15.15 5.47 -1.48
N ALA A 82 14.22 6.44 -1.56
CA ALA A 82 13.63 7.03 -0.35
C ALA A 82 12.88 5.97 0.45
N TYR A 83 12.17 5.08 -0.23
CA TYR A 83 11.46 4.01 0.45
C TYR A 83 12.42 3.06 1.18
N LYS A 84 13.51 2.70 0.51
CA LYS A 84 14.52 1.83 1.13
C LYS A 84 15.13 2.48 2.37
N ASP A 85 15.34 3.78 2.33
CA ASP A 85 15.83 4.50 3.50
C ASP A 85 14.81 4.45 4.64
N CYS A 86 13.53 4.59 4.32
CA CYS A 86 12.47 4.47 5.33
C CYS A 86 12.47 3.07 5.96
N VAL A 87 12.60 2.04 5.13
CA VAL A 87 12.65 0.65 5.63
C VAL A 87 13.84 0.46 6.58
N ARG A 88 14.99 0.98 6.19
CA ARG A 88 16.20 0.85 7.01
C ARG A 88 16.03 1.54 8.37
N VAL A 89 15.48 2.74 8.36
CA VAL A 89 15.29 3.51 9.59
C VAL A 89 14.17 2.90 10.45
N LEU A 90 13.09 2.49 9.80
CA LEU A 90 11.93 1.94 10.49
C LEU A 90 12.17 0.53 11.03
N GLY A 91 12.99 -0.25 10.33
CA GLY A 91 13.24 -1.64 10.71
C GLY A 91 12.19 -2.62 10.24
N ARG A 92 11.32 -2.19 9.34
CA ARG A 92 10.28 -3.06 8.77
C ARG A 92 9.92 -2.55 7.38
N ASP A 93 9.35 -3.43 6.57
CA ASP A 93 9.05 -3.14 5.17
C ASP A 93 7.53 -3.24 4.93
N PRO A 94 6.81 -2.09 4.92
CA PRO A 94 5.36 -2.10 4.69
C PRO A 94 4.96 -2.71 3.33
N LEU A 95 5.79 -2.54 2.31
CA LEU A 95 5.50 -3.11 1.00
C LEU A 95 5.54 -4.64 1.04
N ALA A 96 6.49 -5.20 1.78
CA ALA A 96 6.56 -6.64 1.95
C ALA A 96 5.32 -7.18 2.67
N GLU A 97 4.76 -6.39 3.62
CA GLU A 97 3.52 -6.77 4.29
C GLU A 97 2.38 -6.91 3.29
N VAL A 98 2.30 -6.01 2.32
CA VAL A 98 1.27 -6.07 1.28
C VAL A 98 1.48 -7.27 0.38
N LYS A 99 2.71 -7.47 -0.07
CA LYS A 99 3.02 -8.57 -0.98
C LYS A 99 2.75 -9.93 -0.36
N SER A 100 2.94 -10.06 0.96
CA SER A 100 2.68 -11.33 1.62
C SER A 100 1.21 -11.67 1.72
N LEU A 101 0.33 -10.67 1.59
CA LEU A 101 -1.12 -10.91 1.64
C LEU A 101 -1.65 -11.56 0.37
N MET A 102 -1.02 -11.30 -0.76
CA MET A 102 -1.54 -11.72 -2.05
C MET A 102 -0.43 -12.33 -2.92
N PRO A 103 0.24 -13.37 -2.42
CA PRO A 103 1.37 -13.95 -3.15
C PRO A 103 0.97 -14.51 -4.53
N ALA A 104 -0.22 -15.06 -4.65
CA ALA A 104 -0.68 -15.60 -5.93
C ALA A 104 -0.85 -14.49 -6.97
N CYS A 105 -1.38 -13.35 -6.55
CA CYS A 105 -1.53 -12.20 -7.43
C CYS A 105 -0.18 -11.66 -7.87
N GLN A 106 0.77 -11.64 -6.94
CA GLN A 106 2.12 -11.16 -7.25
C GLN A 106 2.83 -12.09 -8.21
N GLN A 107 2.58 -13.38 -8.10
CA GLN A 107 3.27 -14.37 -8.91
C GLN A 107 2.68 -14.55 -10.30
N SER A 108 1.46 -14.11 -10.51
CA SER A 108 0.78 -14.27 -11.78
C SER A 108 1.26 -13.29 -12.85
N MET A 109 2.15 -12.45 -12.52
CA MET A 109 2.72 -11.46 -13.42
C MET A 109 3.64 -12.06 -14.43
#